data_7a49c666a6330560d105f10d32b74183
#
_entry.id   7a49c666a6330560d105f10d32b74183
#
_cell.length_a   1.000
_cell.length_b   1.000
_cell.length_c   1.000
_cell.angle_alpha   90.00
_cell.angle_beta   90.00
_cell.angle_gamma   90.00
#
_symmetry.space_group_name_H-M   'P 1'
#
loop_
_entity.id
_entity.type
_entity.pdbx_description
1 polymer ?
#
loop_
_entity_poly.entity_id
_entity_poly.type
_entity_poly.pdbx_seq_one_letter_code
_entity_poly.pdbx_strand_id
1 'polypeptide(L)'
;MPYSFTYFWRTSGTKLESMQIEISTEKSLTEELATLLQAHWLFCTSTTPIEHVYALDASRLFTPDITVFGARIQGELEGVGALRILDTEHAELKSMHTLAKSRGHGIGKAMVSHIEEFAKGRGVKRISLETGTNDAFKPARELYKSLGYVDCDAFGDYVLSEDNTCMTKLM
;
A
#
# COMPACT_ATOMS: atom_id res chain seq x y z
N MET A 1 11.48 -15.48 5.31
CA MET A 1 12.27 -14.64 6.24
C MET A 1 11.67 -13.26 6.20
N PRO A 2 11.45 -12.57 7.35
CA PRO A 2 11.03 -11.17 7.32
C PRO A 2 12.17 -10.33 6.74
N TYR A 3 11.87 -9.53 5.74
CA TYR A 3 12.84 -8.59 5.19
C TYR A 3 12.82 -7.35 6.09
N SER A 4 13.96 -7.01 6.66
CA SER A 4 14.14 -5.80 7.47
C SER A 4 14.79 -4.73 6.62
N PHE A 5 14.12 -3.59 6.44
CA PHE A 5 14.71 -2.44 5.78
C PHE A 5 15.15 -1.42 6.83
N THR A 6 16.42 -1.03 6.81
CA THR A 6 16.96 0.01 7.69
C THR A 6 17.03 1.32 6.92
N TYR A 7 16.24 2.31 7.33
CA TYR A 7 16.28 3.66 6.77
C TYR A 7 17.00 4.60 7.74
N PHE A 8 17.91 5.44 7.20
CA PHE A 8 18.60 6.48 7.97
C PHE A 8 17.86 7.81 7.80
N TRP A 9 17.46 8.42 8.89
CA TRP A 9 16.76 9.69 8.92
C TRP A 9 17.60 10.76 9.61
N ARG A 10 17.61 12.01 9.07
CA ARG A 10 18.21 13.15 9.75
C ARG A 10 17.13 13.88 10.55
N THR A 11 17.19 13.83 11.86
CA THR A 11 16.55 14.82 12.71
C THR A 11 17.46 16.06 12.80
N SER A 12 16.88 17.23 13.00
CA SER A 12 17.60 18.51 13.13
C SER A 12 18.40 18.59 14.46
N GLY A 13 19.33 17.67 14.67
CA GLY A 13 20.18 17.60 15.86
C GLY A 13 20.98 16.32 15.90
N THR A 14 22.22 16.39 15.50
CA THR A 14 23.43 15.62 15.86
C THR A 14 23.38 14.09 16.09
N LYS A 15 22.26 13.37 15.94
CA LYS A 15 22.23 11.90 16.02
C LYS A 15 21.42 11.31 14.87
N LEU A 16 22.07 10.49 14.04
CA LEU A 16 21.40 9.61 13.08
C LEU A 16 20.73 8.47 13.89
N GLU A 17 19.45 8.57 14.11
CA GLU A 17 18.69 7.42 14.59
C GLU A 17 18.23 6.62 13.38
N SER A 18 18.65 5.35 13.29
CA SER A 18 18.15 4.41 12.32
C SER A 18 16.77 3.93 12.77
N MET A 19 15.71 4.32 12.08
CA MET A 19 14.41 3.69 12.26
C MET A 19 14.36 2.42 11.40
N GLN A 20 14.24 1.30 12.06
CA GLN A 20 14.04 0.02 11.38
C GLN A 20 12.56 -0.16 11.08
N ILE A 21 12.23 -0.29 9.80
CA ILE A 21 10.88 -0.66 9.35
C ILE A 21 10.89 -2.17 9.11
N GLU A 22 10.07 -2.88 9.86
CA GLU A 22 9.88 -4.33 9.70
C GLU A 22 8.57 -4.56 8.93
N ILE A 23 8.64 -5.30 7.81
CA ILE A 23 7.47 -5.63 7.01
C ILE A 23 7.30 -7.14 6.99
N SER A 24 6.11 -7.59 7.33
CA SER A 24 5.75 -9.00 7.36
C SER A 24 4.32 -9.24 6.89
N THR A 25 4.03 -10.48 6.51
CA THR A 25 2.65 -10.86 6.16
C THR A 25 1.79 -10.98 7.41
N GLU A 26 0.58 -10.43 7.33
CA GLU A 26 -0.46 -10.60 8.33
C GLU A 26 -1.28 -11.85 8.02
N LYS A 27 -1.41 -12.75 8.99
CA LYS A 27 -2.09 -14.05 8.81
C LYS A 27 -3.59 -14.00 9.14
N SER A 28 -3.99 -13.01 9.91
CA SER A 28 -5.38 -12.83 10.37
C SER A 28 -5.67 -11.36 10.67
N LEU A 29 -6.93 -11.01 10.73
CA LEU A 29 -7.39 -9.69 11.13
C LEU A 29 -7.26 -9.54 12.66
N THR A 30 -6.17 -8.92 13.11
CA THR A 30 -5.99 -8.52 14.52
C THR A 30 -6.72 -7.21 14.79
N GLU A 31 -6.96 -6.87 16.05
CA GLU A 31 -7.60 -5.61 16.45
C GLU A 31 -6.79 -4.38 15.98
N GLU A 32 -5.47 -4.45 16.10
CA GLU A 32 -4.53 -3.43 15.62
C GLU A 32 -4.66 -3.19 14.11
N LEU A 33 -4.65 -4.28 13.33
CA LEU A 33 -4.80 -4.22 11.87
C LEU A 33 -6.21 -3.76 11.46
N ALA A 34 -7.25 -4.20 12.16
CA ALA A 34 -8.62 -3.76 11.92
C ALA A 34 -8.77 -2.25 12.13
N THR A 35 -8.16 -1.70 13.18
CA THR A 35 -8.14 -0.27 13.48
C THR A 35 -7.46 0.51 12.34
N LEU A 36 -6.33 0.03 11.83
CA LEU A 36 -5.59 0.69 10.75
C LEU A 36 -6.35 0.62 9.43
N LEU A 37 -6.96 -0.52 9.10
CA LEU A 37 -7.80 -0.69 7.91
C LEU A 37 -9.07 0.16 7.99
N GLN A 38 -9.66 0.33 9.17
CA GLN A 38 -10.77 1.26 9.37
C GLN A 38 -10.35 2.71 9.13
N ALA A 39 -9.16 3.11 9.58
CA ALA A 39 -8.61 4.43 9.28
C ALA A 39 -8.41 4.64 7.78
N HIS A 40 -7.95 3.62 7.06
CA HIS A 40 -7.86 3.64 5.60
C HIS A 40 -9.24 3.83 4.94
N TRP A 41 -10.23 3.03 5.34
CA TRP A 41 -11.59 3.11 4.81
C TRP A 41 -12.22 4.49 5.05
N LEU A 42 -12.10 5.01 6.28
CA LEU A 42 -12.56 6.36 6.63
C LEU A 42 -11.87 7.44 5.80
N PHE A 43 -10.58 7.33 5.55
CA PHE A 43 -9.85 8.25 4.68
C PHE A 43 -10.43 8.21 3.26
N CYS A 44 -10.62 7.04 2.66
CA CYS A 44 -11.19 6.92 1.32
C CYS A 44 -12.61 7.48 1.24
N THR A 45 -13.49 7.11 2.17
CA THR A 45 -14.90 7.54 2.15
C THR A 45 -15.12 9.00 2.53
N SER A 46 -14.18 9.62 3.25
CA SER A 46 -14.23 11.06 3.55
C SER A 46 -13.70 11.95 2.42
N THR A 47 -13.02 11.38 1.45
CA THR A 47 -12.34 12.12 0.37
C THR A 47 -12.86 11.79 -1.03
N THR A 48 -13.67 10.74 -1.17
CA THR A 48 -14.21 10.27 -2.46
C THR A 48 -15.71 9.95 -2.30
N PRO A 49 -16.58 10.29 -3.28
CA PRO A 49 -17.97 9.86 -3.28
C PRO A 49 -18.09 8.35 -3.09
N ILE A 50 -19.03 7.92 -2.24
CA ILE A 50 -19.12 6.51 -1.79
C ILE A 50 -19.28 5.52 -2.95
N GLU A 51 -19.94 5.91 -4.02
CA GLU A 51 -20.14 5.13 -5.24
C GLU A 51 -18.85 4.90 -6.04
N HIS A 52 -17.80 5.71 -5.79
CA HIS A 52 -16.49 5.62 -6.43
C HIS A 52 -15.39 5.11 -5.47
N VAL A 53 -15.77 4.63 -4.27
CA VAL A 53 -14.82 4.06 -3.30
C VAL A 53 -14.61 2.59 -3.58
N TYR A 54 -13.40 2.22 -3.99
CA TYR A 54 -12.98 0.83 -4.22
C TYR A 54 -12.19 0.21 -3.05
N ALA A 55 -12.08 0.93 -1.92
CA ALA A 55 -11.46 0.38 -0.72
C ALA A 55 -12.24 -0.84 -0.22
N LEU A 56 -11.53 -1.95 0.00
CA LEU A 56 -12.14 -3.18 0.50
C LEU A 56 -12.43 -3.07 2.00
N ASP A 57 -13.56 -3.65 2.41
CA ASP A 57 -13.79 -3.98 3.81
C ASP A 57 -12.71 -4.95 4.31
N ALA A 58 -12.29 -4.80 5.57
CA ALA A 58 -11.21 -5.57 6.16
C ALA A 58 -11.44 -7.09 6.08
N SER A 59 -12.69 -7.55 6.17
CA SER A 59 -13.05 -8.98 6.07
C SER A 59 -12.75 -9.57 4.68
N ARG A 60 -12.78 -8.73 3.64
CA ARG A 60 -12.54 -9.14 2.25
C ARG A 60 -11.05 -9.21 1.87
N LEU A 61 -10.16 -8.80 2.77
CA LEU A 61 -8.71 -8.85 2.54
C LEU A 61 -8.08 -10.21 2.86
N PHE A 62 -8.78 -11.09 3.59
CA PHE A 62 -8.26 -12.40 3.98
C PHE A 62 -8.84 -13.53 3.11
N THR A 63 -8.63 -13.42 1.80
CA THR A 63 -8.99 -14.44 0.80
C THR A 63 -7.72 -15.08 0.21
N PRO A 64 -7.80 -16.29 -0.39
CA PRO A 64 -6.61 -16.99 -0.90
C PRO A 64 -5.81 -16.25 -1.98
N ASP A 65 -6.44 -15.31 -2.70
CA ASP A 65 -5.84 -14.49 -3.75
C ASP A 65 -5.20 -13.20 -3.21
N ILE A 66 -5.39 -12.87 -1.91
CA ILE A 66 -4.85 -11.66 -1.30
C ILE A 66 -3.83 -12.00 -0.22
N THR A 67 -2.70 -11.32 -0.25
CA THR A 67 -1.70 -11.31 0.83
C THR A 67 -1.65 -9.93 1.45
N VAL A 68 -1.88 -9.85 2.75
CA VAL A 68 -1.84 -8.59 3.53
C VAL A 68 -0.46 -8.46 4.20
N PHE A 69 0.07 -7.24 4.21
CA PHE A 69 1.36 -6.90 4.82
C PHE A 69 1.18 -5.80 5.85
N GLY A 70 1.84 -5.95 6.98
CA GLY A 70 1.96 -4.93 8.03
C GLY A 70 3.38 -4.36 8.07
N ALA A 71 3.51 -3.04 8.20
CA ALA A 71 4.78 -2.37 8.47
C ALA A 71 4.83 -1.90 9.91
N ARG A 72 5.85 -2.33 10.65
CA ARG A 72 6.05 -2.01 12.06
C ARG A 72 7.30 -1.19 12.28
N ILE A 73 7.22 -0.28 13.24
CA ILE A 73 8.34 0.47 13.79
C ILE A 73 8.35 0.22 15.29
N GLN A 74 9.45 -0.31 15.83
CA GLN A 74 9.57 -0.67 17.25
C GLN A 74 8.42 -1.58 17.76
N GLY A 75 7.92 -2.46 16.88
CA GLY A 75 6.83 -3.39 17.17
C GLY A 75 5.41 -2.83 16.92
N GLU A 76 5.23 -1.52 16.81
CA GLU A 76 3.94 -0.88 16.57
C GLU A 76 3.56 -0.90 15.08
N LEU A 77 2.33 -1.27 14.74
CA LEU A 77 1.83 -1.29 13.37
C LEU A 77 1.57 0.14 12.89
N GLU A 78 2.32 0.58 11.89
CA GLU A 78 2.30 1.95 11.39
C GLU A 78 1.85 2.06 9.92
N GLY A 79 1.78 0.93 9.21
CA GLY A 79 1.33 0.88 7.83
C GLY A 79 0.80 -0.47 7.41
N VAL A 80 -0.03 -0.49 6.39
CA VAL A 80 -0.62 -1.68 5.76
C VAL A 80 -0.54 -1.56 4.25
N GLY A 81 -0.45 -2.69 3.58
CA GLY A 81 -0.61 -2.85 2.15
C GLY A 81 -1.05 -4.28 1.83
N ALA A 82 -1.59 -4.50 0.65
CA ALA A 82 -2.00 -5.81 0.21
C ALA A 82 -1.65 -6.04 -1.27
N LEU A 83 -1.39 -7.28 -1.62
CA LEU A 83 -1.22 -7.75 -2.98
C LEU A 83 -2.31 -8.75 -3.31
N ARG A 84 -3.10 -8.48 -4.34
CA ARG A 84 -4.08 -9.40 -4.91
C ARG A 84 -3.53 -10.00 -6.20
N ILE A 85 -3.54 -11.31 -6.32
CA ILE A 85 -3.18 -12.00 -7.56
C ILE A 85 -4.40 -11.96 -8.50
N LEU A 86 -4.24 -11.38 -9.67
CA LEU A 86 -5.29 -11.29 -10.70
C LEU A 86 -5.19 -12.46 -11.68
N ASP A 87 -3.94 -12.78 -12.08
CA ASP A 87 -3.62 -13.94 -12.92
C ASP A 87 -2.16 -14.39 -12.67
N THR A 88 -1.62 -15.28 -13.51
CA THR A 88 -0.29 -15.85 -13.35
C THR A 88 0.86 -14.85 -13.43
N GLU A 89 0.65 -13.70 -14.08
CA GLU A 89 1.68 -12.68 -14.33
C GLU A 89 1.27 -11.27 -13.88
N HIS A 90 0.02 -11.08 -13.46
CA HIS A 90 -0.52 -9.78 -13.07
C HIS A 90 -1.07 -9.80 -11.65
N ALA A 91 -0.69 -8.80 -10.87
CA ALA A 91 -1.19 -8.58 -9.53
C ALA A 91 -1.62 -7.13 -9.32
N GLU A 92 -2.39 -6.91 -8.28
CA GLU A 92 -2.90 -5.60 -7.88
C GLU A 92 -2.37 -5.22 -6.49
N LEU A 93 -1.80 -4.02 -6.39
CA LEU A 93 -1.45 -3.39 -5.12
C LEU A 93 -2.70 -2.71 -4.54
N LYS A 94 -3.11 -3.10 -3.33
CA LYS A 94 -4.34 -2.64 -2.67
C LYS A 94 -4.12 -2.16 -1.24
N SER A 95 -5.10 -1.42 -0.72
CA SER A 95 -5.23 -1.07 0.72
C SER A 95 -3.98 -0.45 1.31
N MET A 96 -3.26 0.33 0.51
CA MET A 96 -2.06 1.03 0.96
C MET A 96 -2.43 2.17 1.91
N HIS A 97 -1.99 2.07 3.16
CA HIS A 97 -2.19 3.13 4.14
C HIS A 97 -1.01 3.22 5.11
N THR A 98 -0.67 4.44 5.48
CA THR A 98 0.28 4.75 6.56
C THR A 98 -0.41 5.70 7.53
N LEU A 99 -0.33 5.40 8.83
CA LEU A 99 -0.89 6.26 9.87
C LEU A 99 -0.37 7.70 9.72
N ALA A 100 -1.24 8.67 9.93
CA ALA A 100 -0.92 10.09 9.71
C ALA A 100 0.34 10.54 10.48
N LYS A 101 0.51 10.06 11.73
CA LYS A 101 1.67 10.36 12.59
C LYS A 101 3.00 9.84 12.03
N SER A 102 2.95 8.83 11.12
CA SER A 102 4.13 8.11 10.60
C SER A 102 4.37 8.35 9.12
N ARG A 103 3.60 9.27 8.51
CA ARG A 103 3.83 9.69 7.12
C ARG A 103 5.15 10.46 6.99
N GLY A 104 5.74 10.44 5.80
CA GLY A 104 7.03 11.09 5.53
C GLY A 104 8.26 10.31 6.01
N HIS A 105 8.09 9.18 6.71
CA HIS A 105 9.20 8.34 7.21
C HIS A 105 9.56 7.17 6.29
N GLY A 106 9.09 7.17 5.04
CA GLY A 106 9.46 6.16 4.03
C GLY A 106 8.68 4.84 4.11
N ILE A 107 7.72 4.69 5.04
CA ILE A 107 6.94 3.45 5.22
C ILE A 107 6.25 3.03 3.92
N GLY A 108 5.54 3.94 3.25
CA GLY A 108 4.85 3.64 1.99
C GLY A 108 5.81 3.13 0.92
N LYS A 109 6.99 3.77 0.77
CA LYS A 109 8.02 3.33 -0.17
C LYS A 109 8.55 1.95 0.16
N ALA A 110 8.87 1.70 1.44
CA ALA A 110 9.35 0.40 1.92
C ALA A 110 8.30 -0.70 1.67
N MET A 111 7.02 -0.40 1.95
CA MET A 111 5.91 -1.33 1.74
C MET A 111 5.75 -1.71 0.26
N VAL A 112 5.71 -0.72 -0.65
CA VAL A 112 5.61 -1.00 -2.09
C VAL A 112 6.80 -1.84 -2.56
N SER A 113 8.04 -1.46 -2.20
CA SER A 113 9.23 -2.21 -2.60
C SER A 113 9.21 -3.66 -2.06
N HIS A 114 8.78 -3.87 -0.83
CA HIS A 114 8.64 -5.20 -0.24
C HIS A 114 7.61 -6.05 -1.00
N ILE A 115 6.44 -5.47 -1.31
CA ILE A 115 5.37 -6.15 -2.05
C ILE A 115 5.84 -6.47 -3.48
N GLU A 116 6.57 -5.58 -4.13
CA GLU A 116 7.16 -5.83 -5.45
C GLU A 116 8.11 -7.04 -5.44
N GLU A 117 9.02 -7.10 -4.48
CA GLU A 117 9.94 -8.24 -4.35
C GLU A 117 9.19 -9.56 -4.05
N PHE A 118 8.17 -9.49 -3.21
CA PHE A 118 7.30 -10.64 -2.94
C PHE A 118 6.56 -11.12 -4.20
N ALA A 119 6.04 -10.19 -5.01
CA ALA A 119 5.37 -10.48 -6.27
C ALA A 119 6.32 -11.09 -7.31
N LYS A 120 7.54 -10.55 -7.45
CA LYS A 120 8.59 -11.12 -8.31
C LYS A 120 8.91 -12.57 -7.94
N GLY A 121 9.02 -12.87 -6.65
CA GLY A 121 9.24 -14.24 -6.17
C GLY A 121 8.13 -15.22 -6.53
N ARG A 122 6.96 -14.72 -6.97
CA ARG A 122 5.80 -15.49 -7.46
C ARG A 122 5.64 -15.51 -8.98
N GLY A 123 6.58 -14.91 -9.72
CA GLY A 123 6.54 -14.85 -11.17
C GLY A 123 5.65 -13.74 -11.74
N VAL A 124 5.16 -12.83 -10.89
CA VAL A 124 4.39 -11.65 -11.33
C VAL A 124 5.30 -10.76 -12.18
N LYS A 125 4.82 -10.35 -13.34
CA LYS A 125 5.54 -9.48 -14.30
C LYS A 125 4.95 -8.08 -14.38
N ARG A 126 3.77 -7.86 -13.83
CA ARG A 126 3.08 -6.56 -13.83
C ARG A 126 2.32 -6.37 -12.54
N ILE A 127 2.46 -5.19 -11.94
CA ILE A 127 1.64 -4.75 -10.82
C ILE A 127 0.88 -3.52 -11.25
N SER A 128 -0.44 -3.51 -11.01
CA SER A 128 -1.31 -2.37 -11.23
C SER A 128 -1.96 -1.94 -9.90
N LEU A 129 -2.45 -0.73 -9.85
CA LEU A 129 -3.18 -0.18 -8.71
C LEU A 129 -4.23 0.81 -9.18
N GLU A 130 -5.23 1.02 -8.37
CA GLU A 130 -6.19 2.11 -8.49
C GLU A 130 -6.01 3.08 -7.32
N THR A 131 -6.16 4.37 -7.57
CA THR A 131 -6.04 5.42 -6.56
C THR A 131 -6.87 6.65 -6.93
N GLY A 132 -7.23 7.47 -5.93
CA GLY A 132 -7.99 8.70 -6.15
C GLY A 132 -7.21 9.77 -6.92
N THR A 133 -7.97 10.62 -7.64
CA THR A 133 -7.42 11.75 -8.41
C THR A 133 -7.33 13.03 -7.61
N ASN A 134 -8.11 13.20 -6.54
CA ASN A 134 -8.15 14.41 -5.73
C ASN A 134 -6.84 14.67 -4.97
N ASP A 135 -6.70 15.85 -4.37
CA ASP A 135 -5.48 16.30 -3.71
C ASP A 135 -5.09 15.44 -2.50
N ALA A 136 -6.04 14.80 -1.83
CA ALA A 136 -5.75 13.93 -0.69
C ALA A 136 -4.92 12.71 -1.08
N PHE A 137 -5.06 12.21 -2.32
CA PHE A 137 -4.28 11.10 -2.87
C PHE A 137 -3.03 11.54 -3.66
N LYS A 138 -2.80 12.84 -3.83
CA LYS A 138 -1.61 13.33 -4.54
C LYS A 138 -0.29 12.75 -4.00
N PRO A 139 -0.05 12.68 -2.67
CA PRO A 139 1.18 12.07 -2.15
C PRO A 139 1.33 10.59 -2.53
N ALA A 140 0.23 9.84 -2.61
CA ALA A 140 0.25 8.44 -3.03
C ALA A 140 0.61 8.31 -4.51
N ARG A 141 -0.01 9.13 -5.39
CA ARG A 141 0.33 9.14 -6.82
C ARG A 141 1.78 9.54 -7.07
N GLU A 142 2.31 10.53 -6.34
CA GLU A 142 3.73 10.94 -6.44
C GLU A 142 4.66 9.82 -5.98
N LEU A 143 4.31 9.11 -4.92
CA LEU A 143 5.05 7.94 -4.47
C LEU A 143 5.11 6.87 -5.57
N TYR A 144 3.96 6.48 -6.13
CA TYR A 144 3.92 5.46 -7.19
C TYR A 144 4.71 5.89 -8.44
N LYS A 145 4.56 7.13 -8.89
CA LYS A 145 5.35 7.69 -10.00
C LYS A 145 6.85 7.64 -9.71
N SER A 146 7.27 7.97 -8.49
CA SER A 146 8.68 7.90 -8.07
C SER A 146 9.25 6.47 -8.08
N LEU A 147 8.38 5.47 -7.98
CA LEU A 147 8.71 4.04 -8.01
C LEU A 147 8.59 3.43 -9.42
N GLY A 148 8.25 4.24 -10.43
CA GLY A 148 8.18 3.82 -11.83
C GLY A 148 6.81 3.34 -12.29
N TYR A 149 5.75 3.58 -11.52
CA TYR A 149 4.38 3.37 -12.00
C TYR A 149 4.00 4.49 -12.97
N VAL A 150 3.28 4.13 -14.02
CA VAL A 150 2.73 5.03 -15.03
C VAL A 150 1.23 4.87 -15.12
N ASP A 151 0.55 5.93 -15.52
CA ASP A 151 -0.91 5.89 -15.72
C ASP A 151 -1.26 4.84 -16.80
N CYS A 152 -2.37 4.14 -16.64
CA CYS A 152 -2.84 3.10 -17.56
C CYS A 152 -4.37 3.07 -17.65
N ASP A 153 -4.88 2.31 -18.62
CA ASP A 153 -6.31 2.01 -18.73
C ASP A 153 -6.81 1.22 -17.51
N ALA A 154 -8.14 1.20 -17.33
CA ALA A 154 -8.78 0.39 -16.31
C ALA A 154 -8.40 -1.10 -16.44
N PHE A 155 -8.28 -1.77 -15.33
CA PHE A 155 -8.00 -3.21 -15.24
C PHE A 155 -8.96 -3.88 -14.24
N GLY A 156 -9.10 -5.21 -14.34
CA GLY A 156 -10.03 -5.94 -13.48
C GLY A 156 -11.46 -5.41 -13.61
N ASP A 157 -12.09 -5.15 -12.49
CA ASP A 157 -13.47 -4.65 -12.41
C ASP A 157 -13.56 -3.12 -12.24
N TYR A 158 -12.45 -2.40 -12.38
CA TYR A 158 -12.41 -0.94 -12.23
C TYR A 158 -13.07 -0.24 -13.42
N VAL A 159 -13.77 0.85 -13.10
CA VAL A 159 -14.29 1.80 -14.10
C VAL A 159 -13.65 3.15 -13.81
N LEU A 160 -12.98 3.73 -14.80
CA LEU A 160 -12.38 5.06 -14.66
C LEU A 160 -13.47 6.13 -14.57
N SER A 161 -13.26 7.08 -13.68
CA SER A 161 -14.11 8.25 -13.46
C SER A 161 -13.24 9.49 -13.22
N GLU A 162 -13.84 10.62 -12.94
CA GLU A 162 -13.09 11.81 -12.53
C GLU A 162 -12.40 11.66 -11.16
N ASP A 163 -12.90 10.73 -10.32
CA ASP A 163 -12.44 10.53 -8.93
C ASP A 163 -11.33 9.50 -8.79
N ASN A 164 -11.03 8.71 -9.83
CA ASN A 164 -10.00 7.67 -9.76
C ASN A 164 -9.13 7.59 -11.01
N THR A 165 -7.96 7.00 -10.84
CA THR A 165 -7.03 6.65 -11.92
C THR A 165 -6.39 5.31 -11.65
N CYS A 166 -6.02 4.61 -12.72
CA CYS A 166 -5.23 3.38 -12.65
C CYS A 166 -3.78 3.64 -13.02
N MET A 167 -2.88 2.96 -12.34
CA MET A 167 -1.45 3.01 -12.63
C MET A 167 -0.88 1.60 -12.71
N THR A 168 0.18 1.41 -13.50
CA THR A 168 0.82 0.10 -13.69
C THR A 168 2.33 0.21 -13.75
N LYS A 169 3.01 -0.89 -13.41
CA LYS A 169 4.46 -1.04 -13.52
C LYS A 169 4.79 -2.45 -14.00
N LEU A 170 5.65 -2.55 -15.01
CA LEU A 170 6.30 -3.82 -15.39
C LEU A 170 7.46 -4.10 -14.44
N MET A 171 7.60 -5.38 -14.05
CA MET A 171 8.53 -5.84 -13.01
C MET A 171 9.83 -6.37 -13.59
#